data_39a382ddde00ed51a09198bc495c2f63
#
_entry.id   39a382ddde00ed51a09198bc495c2f63
#
_cell.length_a   1.000
_cell.length_b   1.000
_cell.length_c   1.000
_cell.angle_alpha   90.00
_cell.angle_beta   90.00
_cell.angle_gamma   90.00
#
_symmetry.space_group_name_H-M   'P 1'
#
loop_
_entity.id
_entity.type
_entity.pdbx_description
1 polymer ?
#
loop_
_entity_poly.entity_id
_entity_poly.type
_entity_poly.pdbx_seq_one_letter_code
_entity_poly.pdbx_strand_id
1 'polypeptide(L)'
;AEAIASRAASVPLDKKHPLAPGTLLQLWEARTLPARLMLARPSLPRQALVLKAFPGPLPKGFPDLSNGMTAVASQYMGACYAARQGRTDAVASAFDKMSGILRLLMDGADAARRQMSVSYWARCLQTGSLYSSEIRSLMFPDSANVWMSEAIRSQRFSSLLLPPVVPYPAEWVLARAYLKAGKFRECADMCEQALKRFPNHAGVLETLDKARSSGK
;
A
#
# COMPACT_ATOMS: atom_id res chain seq x y z
N ALA A 1 -0.63 -13.61 -11.20
CA ALA A 1 -1.07 -12.46 -10.38
C ALA A 1 -1.50 -11.28 -11.26
N GLU A 2 -0.67 -10.84 -12.22
CA GLU A 2 -0.95 -9.65 -13.05
C GLU A 2 -2.17 -9.78 -13.94
N ALA A 3 -2.33 -10.90 -14.62
CA ALA A 3 -3.51 -11.15 -15.45
C ALA A 3 -4.80 -11.10 -14.61
N ILE A 4 -4.76 -11.62 -13.38
CA ILE A 4 -5.89 -11.56 -12.45
C ILE A 4 -6.16 -10.12 -12.02
N ALA A 5 -5.10 -9.36 -11.67
CA ALA A 5 -5.23 -7.97 -11.26
C ALA A 5 -5.77 -7.09 -12.39
N SER A 6 -5.26 -7.28 -13.61
CA SER A 6 -5.75 -6.55 -14.79
C SER A 6 -7.22 -6.89 -15.09
N ARG A 7 -7.60 -8.15 -14.97
CA ARG A 7 -9.00 -8.57 -15.12
C ARG A 7 -9.90 -7.98 -14.03
N ALA A 8 -9.46 -7.96 -12.76
CA ALA A 8 -10.20 -7.34 -11.67
C ALA A 8 -10.39 -5.83 -11.89
N ALA A 9 -9.35 -5.14 -12.39
CA ALA A 9 -9.40 -3.72 -12.67
C ALA A 9 -10.29 -3.36 -13.87
N SER A 10 -10.49 -4.29 -14.82
CA SER A 10 -11.29 -4.09 -16.04
C SER A 10 -12.77 -4.42 -15.87
N VAL A 11 -13.20 -4.96 -14.73
CA VAL A 11 -14.62 -5.22 -14.48
C VAL A 11 -15.41 -3.92 -14.54
N PRO A 12 -16.49 -3.83 -15.32
CA PRO A 12 -17.31 -2.63 -15.40
C PRO A 12 -17.89 -2.23 -14.04
N LEU A 13 -17.89 -0.93 -13.75
CA LEU A 13 -18.48 -0.41 -12.51
C LEU A 13 -20.00 -0.50 -12.56
N ASP A 14 -20.61 -1.03 -11.51
CA ASP A 14 -22.06 -1.06 -11.36
C ASP A 14 -22.60 0.32 -11.00
N LYS A 15 -23.07 1.06 -12.01
CA LYS A 15 -23.67 2.37 -11.85
C LYS A 15 -25.07 2.34 -11.20
N LYS A 16 -25.74 1.18 -11.21
CA LYS A 16 -27.06 1.04 -10.60
C LYS A 16 -26.97 0.91 -9.07
N HIS A 17 -25.89 0.28 -8.60
CA HIS A 17 -25.66 0.05 -7.18
C HIS A 17 -24.28 0.58 -6.75
N PRO A 18 -24.05 1.92 -6.80
CA PRO A 18 -22.74 2.51 -6.61
C PRO A 18 -22.19 2.32 -5.18
N LEU A 19 -23.04 2.02 -4.21
CA LEU A 19 -22.68 1.77 -2.82
C LEU A 19 -22.69 0.29 -2.43
N ALA A 20 -22.94 -0.63 -3.37
CA ALA A 20 -22.85 -2.06 -3.10
C ALA A 20 -21.42 -2.44 -2.69
N PRO A 21 -21.24 -3.36 -1.71
CA PRO A 21 -19.91 -3.73 -1.21
C PRO A 21 -18.91 -4.12 -2.31
N GLY A 22 -19.36 -4.89 -3.31
CA GLY A 22 -18.53 -5.28 -4.46
C GLY A 22 -18.11 -4.08 -5.31
N THR A 23 -19.02 -3.13 -5.55
CA THR A 23 -18.75 -1.90 -6.29
C THR A 23 -17.74 -1.05 -5.54
N LEU A 24 -17.94 -0.85 -4.22
CA LEU A 24 -17.03 -0.07 -3.39
C LEU A 24 -15.60 -0.61 -3.42
N LEU A 25 -15.42 -1.93 -3.34
CA LEU A 25 -14.10 -2.56 -3.48
C LEU A 25 -13.49 -2.35 -4.87
N GLN A 26 -14.32 -2.26 -5.90
CA GLN A 26 -13.87 -1.97 -7.26
C GLN A 26 -13.41 -0.53 -7.46
N LEU A 27 -14.01 0.43 -6.76
CA LEU A 27 -13.82 1.85 -7.06
C LEU A 27 -12.36 2.31 -7.00
N TRP A 28 -11.58 1.78 -6.07
CA TRP A 28 -10.15 2.09 -6.01
C TRP A 28 -9.26 0.86 -5.78
N GLU A 29 -9.64 -0.10 -4.94
CA GLU A 29 -8.77 -1.24 -4.59
C GLU A 29 -8.48 -2.12 -5.80
N ALA A 30 -9.50 -2.60 -6.51
CA ALA A 30 -9.31 -3.42 -7.68
C ALA A 30 -8.66 -2.63 -8.82
N ARG A 31 -9.12 -1.41 -9.07
CA ARG A 31 -8.59 -0.55 -10.14
C ARG A 31 -7.13 -0.16 -9.96
N THR A 32 -6.65 0.01 -8.73
CA THR A 32 -5.24 0.32 -8.46
C THR A 32 -4.37 -0.92 -8.25
N LEU A 33 -4.98 -2.11 -8.17
CA LEU A 33 -4.24 -3.35 -7.89
C LEU A 33 -3.12 -3.66 -8.89
N PRO A 34 -3.28 -3.48 -10.22
CA PRO A 34 -2.18 -3.72 -11.17
C PRO A 34 -0.96 -2.87 -10.84
N ALA A 35 -1.16 -1.59 -10.57
CA ALA A 35 -0.08 -0.66 -10.23
C ALA A 35 0.58 -1.05 -8.89
N ARG A 36 -0.21 -1.39 -7.87
CA ARG A 36 0.31 -1.81 -6.55
C ARG A 36 1.12 -3.10 -6.63
N LEU A 37 0.72 -4.07 -7.43
CA LEU A 37 1.49 -5.31 -7.65
C LEU A 37 2.85 -5.05 -8.32
N MET A 38 2.96 -4.03 -9.15
CA MET A 38 4.25 -3.66 -9.74
C MET A 38 5.26 -3.20 -8.69
N LEU A 39 4.83 -2.59 -7.57
CA LEU A 39 5.73 -2.23 -6.46
C LEU A 39 6.28 -3.46 -5.71
N ALA A 40 5.56 -4.56 -5.69
CA ALA A 40 5.98 -5.78 -5.01
C ALA A 40 7.07 -6.56 -5.76
N ARG A 41 7.41 -6.14 -6.99
CA ARG A 41 8.46 -6.81 -7.78
C ARG A 41 9.85 -6.48 -7.27
N PRO A 42 10.79 -7.44 -7.28
CA PRO A 42 12.20 -7.20 -6.99
C PRO A 42 12.83 -6.22 -7.99
N SER A 43 12.58 -6.43 -9.29
CA SER A 43 13.00 -5.51 -10.35
C SER A 43 11.96 -4.42 -10.54
N LEU A 44 12.37 -3.18 -10.35
CA LEU A 44 11.47 -2.04 -10.48
C LEU A 44 11.09 -1.80 -11.94
N PRO A 45 9.83 -1.93 -12.35
CA PRO A 45 9.42 -1.47 -13.66
C PRO A 45 9.60 0.05 -13.74
N ARG A 46 9.73 0.59 -14.94
CA ARG A 46 9.82 2.05 -15.13
C ARG A 46 8.61 2.74 -14.51
N GLN A 47 8.82 3.81 -13.75
CA GLN A 47 7.75 4.58 -13.11
C GLN A 47 6.62 4.95 -14.08
N ALA A 48 6.96 5.28 -15.32
CA ALA A 48 5.99 5.59 -16.37
C ALA A 48 5.01 4.43 -16.67
N LEU A 49 5.45 3.17 -16.58
CA LEU A 49 4.58 2.02 -16.78
C LEU A 49 3.58 1.86 -15.63
N VAL A 50 4.02 2.15 -14.42
CA VAL A 50 3.16 2.09 -13.23
C VAL A 50 2.13 3.20 -13.25
N LEU A 51 2.52 4.42 -13.62
CA LEU A 51 1.61 5.54 -13.76
C LEU A 51 0.54 5.29 -14.85
N LYS A 52 0.91 4.62 -15.95
CA LYS A 52 -0.05 4.18 -16.99
C LYS A 52 -1.05 3.14 -16.49
N ALA A 53 -0.69 2.35 -15.47
CA ALA A 53 -1.58 1.37 -14.87
C ALA A 53 -2.54 1.97 -13.83
N PHE A 54 -2.42 3.27 -13.54
CA PHE A 54 -3.38 3.96 -12.69
C PHE A 54 -4.67 4.26 -13.43
N PRO A 55 -5.82 4.03 -12.78
CA PRO A 55 -7.10 4.35 -13.38
C PRO A 55 -7.30 5.88 -13.46
N GLY A 56 -8.00 6.33 -14.47
CA GLY A 56 -8.54 7.68 -14.52
C GLY A 56 -9.56 7.97 -13.40
N PRO A 57 -10.04 9.21 -13.27
CA PRO A 57 -11.05 9.57 -12.29
C PRO A 57 -12.33 8.73 -12.47
N LEU A 58 -13.07 8.56 -11.39
CA LEU A 58 -14.37 7.90 -11.44
C LEU A 58 -15.42 8.79 -12.12
N PRO A 59 -16.37 8.20 -12.84
CA PRO A 59 -17.53 8.93 -13.35
C PRO A 59 -18.31 9.64 -12.22
N LYS A 60 -19.10 10.65 -12.59
CA LYS A 60 -20.04 11.28 -11.64
C LYS A 60 -21.03 10.23 -11.08
N GLY A 61 -21.40 10.38 -9.82
CA GLY A 61 -22.33 9.49 -9.12
C GLY A 61 -21.69 8.43 -8.24
N PHE A 62 -20.35 8.33 -8.24
CA PHE A 62 -19.62 7.51 -7.28
C PHE A 62 -19.08 8.36 -6.11
N PRO A 63 -18.86 7.74 -4.92
CA PRO A 63 -18.37 8.47 -3.74
C PRO A 63 -17.02 9.16 -3.98
N ASP A 64 -16.89 10.42 -3.58
CA ASP A 64 -15.65 11.21 -3.68
C ASP A 64 -14.50 10.59 -2.89
N LEU A 65 -14.80 9.89 -1.79
CA LEU A 65 -13.84 9.13 -1.01
C LEU A 65 -13.03 8.17 -1.89
N SER A 66 -13.67 7.52 -2.86
CA SER A 66 -13.00 6.57 -3.75
C SER A 66 -12.02 7.23 -4.71
N ASN A 67 -12.34 8.43 -5.20
CA ASN A 67 -11.39 9.26 -5.97
C ASN A 67 -10.22 9.70 -5.09
N GLY A 68 -10.51 10.14 -3.87
CA GLY A 68 -9.49 10.51 -2.87
C GLY A 68 -8.56 9.34 -2.55
N MET A 69 -9.10 8.15 -2.32
CA MET A 69 -8.27 6.95 -2.06
C MET A 69 -7.43 6.53 -3.28
N THR A 70 -7.92 6.74 -4.50
CA THR A 70 -7.11 6.53 -5.71
C THR A 70 -5.94 7.52 -5.76
N ALA A 71 -6.18 8.78 -5.42
CA ALA A 71 -5.13 9.80 -5.34
C ALA A 71 -4.12 9.50 -4.21
N VAL A 72 -4.60 9.06 -3.04
CA VAL A 72 -3.75 8.59 -1.92
C VAL A 72 -2.81 7.47 -2.39
N ALA A 73 -3.35 6.45 -3.06
CA ALA A 73 -2.56 5.34 -3.60
C ALA A 73 -1.52 5.83 -4.63
N SER A 74 -1.87 6.80 -5.48
CA SER A 74 -0.94 7.39 -6.44
C SER A 74 0.23 8.11 -5.77
N GLN A 75 -0.03 8.93 -4.74
CA GLN A 75 1.02 9.61 -3.98
C GLN A 75 1.91 8.62 -3.23
N TYR A 76 1.32 7.63 -2.58
CA TYR A 76 2.06 6.56 -1.92
C TYR A 76 3.03 5.86 -2.87
N MET A 77 2.57 5.48 -4.06
CA MET A 77 3.44 4.84 -5.05
C MET A 77 4.54 5.77 -5.55
N GLY A 78 4.22 7.05 -5.76
CA GLY A 78 5.20 8.07 -6.10
C GLY A 78 6.31 8.18 -5.05
N ALA A 79 5.94 8.18 -3.76
CA ALA A 79 6.89 8.18 -2.64
C ALA A 79 7.78 6.93 -2.64
N CYS A 80 7.21 5.74 -2.81
CA CYS A 80 7.97 4.50 -2.87
C CYS A 80 8.98 4.48 -4.03
N TYR A 81 8.61 5.01 -5.20
CA TYR A 81 9.52 5.16 -6.33
C TYR A 81 10.63 6.16 -6.05
N ALA A 82 10.28 7.33 -5.51
CA ALA A 82 11.25 8.35 -5.15
C ALA A 82 12.27 7.83 -4.12
N ALA A 83 11.80 7.11 -3.10
CA ALA A 83 12.67 6.50 -2.09
C ALA A 83 13.68 5.50 -2.68
N ARG A 84 13.23 4.68 -3.64
CA ARG A 84 14.12 3.72 -4.31
C ARG A 84 15.17 4.39 -5.19
N GLN A 85 14.94 5.64 -5.60
CA GLN A 85 15.87 6.47 -6.37
C GLN A 85 16.70 7.41 -5.47
N GLY A 86 16.56 7.32 -4.14
CA GLY A 86 17.25 8.20 -3.20
C GLY A 86 16.76 9.65 -3.18
N ARG A 87 15.59 9.95 -3.79
CA ARG A 87 15.04 11.31 -3.89
C ARG A 87 14.20 11.67 -2.66
N THR A 88 14.84 12.03 -1.57
CA THR A 88 14.20 12.33 -0.28
C THR A 88 13.15 13.45 -0.35
N ASP A 89 13.46 14.54 -1.05
CA ASP A 89 12.53 15.67 -1.20
C ASP A 89 11.25 15.28 -1.93
N ALA A 90 11.37 14.40 -2.94
CA ALA A 90 10.20 13.88 -3.65
C ALA A 90 9.36 12.94 -2.76
N VAL A 91 9.98 12.20 -1.83
CA VAL A 91 9.28 11.39 -0.84
C VAL A 91 8.48 12.30 0.10
N ALA A 92 9.12 13.35 0.65
CA ALA A 92 8.46 14.31 1.53
C ALA A 92 7.29 15.01 0.83
N SER A 93 7.50 15.52 -0.38
CA SER A 93 6.44 16.17 -1.17
C SER A 93 5.25 15.25 -1.44
N ALA A 94 5.50 13.98 -1.77
CA ALA A 94 4.42 13.01 -1.98
C ALA A 94 3.69 12.68 -0.67
N PHE A 95 4.39 12.61 0.45
CA PHE A 95 3.80 12.42 1.77
C PHE A 95 2.90 13.58 2.18
N ASP A 96 3.34 14.83 1.98
CA ASP A 96 2.54 16.02 2.29
C ASP A 96 1.25 16.06 1.48
N LYS A 97 1.33 15.79 0.17
CA LYS A 97 0.15 15.69 -0.70
C LYS A 97 -0.80 14.60 -0.24
N MET A 98 -0.27 13.42 0.06
CA MET A 98 -1.07 12.30 0.56
C MET A 98 -1.76 12.65 1.88
N SER A 99 -1.03 13.25 2.81
CA SER A 99 -1.55 13.67 4.12
C SER A 99 -2.63 14.74 3.99
N GLY A 100 -2.46 15.69 3.07
CA GLY A 100 -3.47 16.69 2.74
C GLY A 100 -4.77 16.05 2.22
N ILE A 101 -4.67 15.08 1.30
CA ILE A 101 -5.84 14.36 0.79
C ILE A 101 -6.52 13.57 1.92
N LEU A 102 -5.76 12.84 2.73
CA LEU A 102 -6.31 12.07 3.86
C LEU A 102 -7.03 12.98 4.86
N ARG A 103 -6.50 14.18 5.14
CA ARG A 103 -7.16 15.16 6.01
C ARG A 103 -8.51 15.59 5.44
N LEU A 104 -8.55 15.99 4.16
CA LEU A 104 -9.80 16.37 3.49
C LEU A 104 -10.84 15.24 3.51
N LEU A 105 -10.39 13.99 3.33
CA LEU A 105 -11.28 12.84 3.43
C LEU A 105 -11.80 12.64 4.85
N MET A 106 -10.98 12.91 5.87
CA MET A 106 -11.40 12.83 7.27
C MET A 106 -12.37 13.94 7.65
N ASP A 107 -12.16 15.17 7.18
CA ASP A 107 -13.05 16.29 7.42
C ASP A 107 -14.44 16.05 6.78
N GLY A 108 -14.48 15.37 5.62
CA GLY A 108 -15.72 14.93 4.97
C GLY A 108 -16.33 13.64 5.54
N ALA A 109 -15.74 13.06 6.58
CA ALA A 109 -16.07 11.73 7.09
C ALA A 109 -17.55 11.54 7.48
N ASP A 110 -18.17 12.54 8.08
CA ASP A 110 -19.56 12.43 8.56
C ASP A 110 -20.55 12.28 7.42
N ALA A 111 -20.35 13.00 6.31
CA ALA A 111 -21.15 12.83 5.11
C ALA A 111 -20.91 11.46 4.45
N ALA A 112 -19.67 11.02 4.38
CA ALA A 112 -19.28 9.73 3.80
C ALA A 112 -19.79 8.55 4.63
N ARG A 113 -19.74 8.62 5.98
CA ARG A 113 -20.23 7.57 6.89
C ARG A 113 -21.71 7.30 6.74
N ARG A 114 -22.52 8.32 6.41
CA ARG A 114 -23.96 8.16 6.20
C ARG A 114 -24.29 7.41 4.91
N GLN A 115 -23.37 7.41 3.96
CA GLN A 115 -23.58 6.84 2.63
C GLN A 115 -22.91 5.49 2.43
N MET A 116 -21.91 5.15 3.25
CA MET A 116 -21.10 3.95 3.08
C MET A 116 -21.11 3.04 4.31
N SER A 117 -20.82 1.75 4.11
CA SER A 117 -20.66 0.82 5.21
C SER A 117 -19.48 1.21 6.10
N VAL A 118 -19.63 1.02 7.42
CA VAL A 118 -18.58 1.26 8.41
C VAL A 118 -17.31 0.46 8.09
N SER A 119 -17.47 -0.76 7.58
CA SER A 119 -16.35 -1.62 7.20
C SER A 119 -15.54 -1.05 6.02
N TYR A 120 -16.19 -0.46 5.03
CA TYR A 120 -15.49 0.18 3.92
C TYR A 120 -14.71 1.42 4.37
N TRP A 121 -15.34 2.24 5.20
CA TRP A 121 -14.69 3.41 5.80
C TRP A 121 -13.46 3.01 6.62
N ALA A 122 -13.62 2.03 7.53
CA ALA A 122 -12.51 1.49 8.32
C ALA A 122 -11.36 0.99 7.42
N ARG A 123 -11.70 0.36 6.30
CA ARG A 123 -10.73 -0.10 5.30
C ARG A 123 -9.94 1.07 4.68
N CYS A 124 -10.59 2.16 4.33
CA CYS A 124 -9.93 3.35 3.80
C CYS A 124 -8.97 3.96 4.83
N LEU A 125 -9.39 4.08 6.08
CA LEU A 125 -8.55 4.57 7.18
C LEU A 125 -7.33 3.68 7.41
N GLN A 126 -7.54 2.38 7.47
CA GLN A 126 -6.46 1.41 7.61
C GLN A 126 -5.43 1.53 6.48
N THR A 127 -5.90 1.71 5.24
CA THR A 127 -5.03 1.89 4.08
C THR A 127 -4.20 3.16 4.22
N GLY A 128 -4.82 4.29 4.57
CA GLY A 128 -4.13 5.55 4.78
C GLY A 128 -3.06 5.45 5.87
N SER A 129 -3.36 4.77 6.97
CA SER A 129 -2.43 4.52 8.07
C SER A 129 -1.24 3.67 7.63
N LEU A 130 -1.48 2.56 6.92
CA LEU A 130 -0.43 1.69 6.40
C LEU A 130 0.52 2.43 5.45
N TYR A 131 -0.02 3.17 4.49
CA TYR A 131 0.76 3.95 3.54
C TYR A 131 1.57 5.05 4.23
N SER A 132 0.97 5.74 5.20
CA SER A 132 1.65 6.77 5.99
C SER A 132 2.80 6.19 6.81
N SER A 133 2.60 5.05 7.45
CA SER A 133 3.63 4.37 8.24
C SER A 133 4.80 3.92 7.36
N GLU A 134 4.52 3.37 6.18
CA GLU A 134 5.57 2.95 5.26
C GLU A 134 6.37 4.15 4.73
N ILE A 135 5.72 5.24 4.30
CA ILE A 135 6.44 6.42 3.84
C ILE A 135 7.28 7.04 4.95
N ARG A 136 6.75 7.13 6.17
CA ARG A 136 7.53 7.60 7.33
C ARG A 136 8.76 6.73 7.59
N SER A 137 8.63 5.42 7.45
CA SER A 137 9.79 4.52 7.58
C SER A 137 10.86 4.75 6.51
N LEU A 138 10.45 5.20 5.32
CA LEU A 138 11.37 5.57 4.24
C LEU A 138 12.02 6.93 4.46
N MET A 139 11.30 7.88 5.07
CA MET A 139 11.82 9.22 5.42
C MET A 139 12.74 9.18 6.63
N PHE A 140 12.44 8.32 7.61
CA PHE A 140 13.14 8.22 8.89
C PHE A 140 13.60 6.78 9.14
N PRO A 141 14.62 6.30 8.42
CA PRO A 141 15.06 4.89 8.48
C PRO A 141 15.47 4.44 9.89
N ASP A 142 16.05 5.33 10.70
CA ASP A 142 16.48 5.04 12.08
C ASP A 142 15.29 4.75 13.01
N SER A 143 14.12 5.29 12.68
CA SER A 143 12.86 5.10 13.41
C SER A 143 11.89 4.17 12.67
N ALA A 144 12.35 3.44 11.65
CA ALA A 144 11.49 2.59 10.83
C ALA A 144 10.72 1.55 11.65
N ASN A 145 11.33 1.01 12.71
CA ASN A 145 10.68 0.06 13.62
C ASN A 145 9.46 0.65 14.33
N VAL A 146 9.49 1.93 14.70
CA VAL A 146 8.36 2.61 15.36
C VAL A 146 7.17 2.68 14.40
N TRP A 147 7.39 3.20 13.20
CA TRP A 147 6.33 3.36 12.20
C TRP A 147 5.80 2.04 11.68
N MET A 148 6.66 1.08 11.41
CA MET A 148 6.26 -0.20 10.84
C MET A 148 5.65 -1.16 11.87
N SER A 149 5.93 -1.02 13.16
CA SER A 149 5.27 -1.83 14.20
C SER A 149 3.76 -1.64 14.18
N GLU A 150 3.27 -0.42 14.02
CA GLU A 150 1.84 -0.14 13.89
C GLU A 150 1.26 -0.73 12.61
N ALA A 151 1.97 -0.58 11.48
CA ALA A 151 1.56 -1.15 10.20
C ALA A 151 1.48 -2.69 10.26
N ILE A 152 2.45 -3.36 10.87
CA ILE A 152 2.48 -4.81 11.07
C ILE A 152 1.29 -5.25 11.91
N ARG A 153 1.04 -4.55 13.03
CA ARG A 153 -0.10 -4.84 13.91
C ARG A 153 -1.41 -4.69 13.15
N SER A 154 -1.60 -3.57 12.46
CA SER A 154 -2.80 -3.31 11.66
C SER A 154 -3.02 -4.36 10.57
N GLN A 155 -1.98 -4.78 9.88
CA GLN A 155 -2.06 -5.80 8.84
C GLN A 155 -2.44 -7.19 9.40
N ARG A 156 -2.01 -7.53 10.61
CA ARG A 156 -2.37 -8.80 11.27
C ARG A 156 -3.85 -8.89 11.62
N PHE A 157 -4.48 -7.77 11.91
CA PHE A 157 -5.91 -7.71 12.24
C PHE A 157 -6.80 -7.45 11.01
N SER A 158 -6.24 -7.42 9.81
CA SER A 158 -7.03 -7.30 8.59
C SER A 158 -7.93 -8.50 8.39
N SER A 159 -9.17 -8.26 7.97
CA SER A 159 -10.12 -9.33 7.65
C SER A 159 -9.56 -10.26 6.57
N LEU A 160 -9.63 -11.57 6.81
CA LEU A 160 -9.28 -12.59 5.82
C LEU A 160 -10.26 -12.63 4.63
N LEU A 161 -11.42 -11.99 4.77
CA LEU A 161 -12.45 -11.92 3.72
C LEU A 161 -12.15 -10.88 2.65
N LEU A 162 -11.20 -9.98 2.89
CA LEU A 162 -10.81 -8.93 1.95
C LEU A 162 -9.35 -9.12 1.54
N PRO A 163 -9.00 -8.80 0.28
CA PRO A 163 -7.60 -8.81 -0.16
C PRO A 163 -6.73 -7.93 0.76
N PRO A 164 -5.44 -8.26 0.96
CA PRO A 164 -4.56 -7.42 1.75
C PRO A 164 -4.45 -6.02 1.12
N VAL A 165 -4.44 -4.99 1.98
CA VAL A 165 -4.34 -3.58 1.56
C VAL A 165 -3.10 -3.34 0.70
N VAL A 166 -1.98 -3.94 1.11
CA VAL A 166 -0.73 -3.96 0.34
C VAL A 166 -0.42 -5.40 -0.08
N PRO A 167 0.08 -5.63 -1.30
CA PRO A 167 0.32 -6.98 -1.82
C PRO A 167 1.62 -7.62 -1.30
N TYR A 168 2.11 -7.18 -0.15
CA TYR A 168 3.32 -7.68 0.49
C TYR A 168 3.23 -7.54 2.03
N PRO A 169 4.01 -8.33 2.79
CA PRO A 169 4.04 -8.25 4.25
C PRO A 169 4.64 -6.92 4.72
N ALA A 170 4.04 -6.29 5.71
CA ALA A 170 4.61 -5.10 6.36
C ALA A 170 5.94 -5.42 7.06
N GLU A 171 6.11 -6.64 7.56
CA GLU A 171 7.35 -7.18 8.09
C GLU A 171 8.50 -7.10 7.05
N TRP A 172 8.20 -7.34 5.78
CA TRP A 172 9.22 -7.25 4.71
C TRP A 172 9.71 -5.82 4.49
N VAL A 173 8.84 -4.83 4.63
CA VAL A 173 9.25 -3.41 4.53
C VAL A 173 10.25 -3.08 5.63
N LEU A 174 9.98 -3.50 6.87
CA LEU A 174 10.87 -3.31 8.00
C LEU A 174 12.19 -4.11 7.83
N ALA A 175 12.10 -5.35 7.36
CA ALA A 175 13.29 -6.17 7.06
C ALA A 175 14.23 -5.47 6.07
N ARG A 176 13.69 -4.85 5.02
CA ARG A 176 14.49 -4.09 4.05
C ARG A 176 15.15 -2.85 4.67
N ALA A 177 14.47 -2.16 5.59
CA ALA A 177 15.06 -1.06 6.33
C ALA A 177 16.23 -1.55 7.20
N TYR A 178 16.08 -2.67 7.90
CA TYR A 178 17.14 -3.29 8.68
C TYR A 178 18.32 -3.76 7.81
N LEU A 179 18.05 -4.37 6.65
CA LEU A 179 19.11 -4.77 5.71
C LEU A 179 19.94 -3.54 5.28
N LYS A 180 19.28 -2.45 4.93
CA LYS A 180 19.94 -1.20 4.54
C LYS A 180 20.77 -0.58 5.69
N ALA A 181 20.31 -0.74 6.93
CA ALA A 181 21.00 -0.27 8.13
C ALA A 181 22.12 -1.24 8.62
N GLY A 182 22.36 -2.35 7.92
CA GLY A 182 23.36 -3.35 8.34
C GLY A 182 22.93 -4.20 9.54
N LYS A 183 21.65 -4.14 9.93
CA LYS A 183 21.06 -4.92 11.04
C LYS A 183 20.59 -6.29 10.51
N PHE A 184 21.58 -7.15 10.21
CA PHE A 184 21.29 -8.41 9.47
C PHE A 184 20.46 -9.40 10.28
N ARG A 185 20.68 -9.48 11.60
CA ARG A 185 19.92 -10.37 12.47
C ARG A 185 18.45 -9.95 12.54
N GLU A 186 18.19 -8.68 12.84
CA GLU A 186 16.83 -8.13 12.89
C GLU A 186 16.13 -8.24 11.52
N CYS A 187 16.88 -8.09 10.43
CA CYS A 187 16.36 -8.31 9.09
C CYS A 187 15.91 -9.76 8.90
N ALA A 188 16.73 -10.75 9.30
CA ALA A 188 16.38 -12.15 9.20
C ALA A 188 15.15 -12.51 10.03
N ASP A 189 15.08 -12.02 11.28
CA ASP A 189 13.95 -12.25 12.18
C ASP A 189 12.63 -11.73 11.58
N MET A 190 12.64 -10.54 10.96
CA MET A 190 11.46 -9.98 10.29
C MET A 190 11.06 -10.77 9.04
N CYS A 191 12.04 -11.22 8.25
CA CYS A 191 11.77 -12.08 7.10
C CYS A 191 11.12 -13.40 7.52
N GLU A 192 11.62 -14.03 8.57
CA GLU A 192 11.07 -15.29 9.09
C GLU A 192 9.66 -15.13 9.62
N GLN A 193 9.36 -14.00 10.28
CA GLN A 193 7.98 -13.65 10.69
C GLN A 193 7.07 -13.48 9.48
N ALA A 194 7.52 -12.79 8.44
CA ALA A 194 6.76 -12.62 7.20
C ALA A 194 6.45 -13.97 6.53
N LEU A 195 7.43 -14.88 6.47
CA LEU A 195 7.30 -16.20 5.84
C LEU A 195 6.32 -17.13 6.55
N LYS A 196 6.03 -16.93 7.83
CA LYS A 196 4.96 -17.68 8.53
C LYS A 196 3.58 -17.45 7.90
N ARG A 197 3.35 -16.28 7.32
CA ARG A 197 2.07 -15.90 6.70
C ARG A 197 2.12 -15.94 5.17
N PHE A 198 3.30 -15.74 4.60
CA PHE A 198 3.54 -15.63 3.16
C PHE A 198 4.75 -16.50 2.74
N PRO A 199 4.65 -17.85 2.87
CA PRO A 199 5.82 -18.74 2.78
C PRO A 199 6.55 -18.69 1.44
N ASN A 200 5.86 -18.33 0.36
CA ASN A 200 6.43 -18.30 -1.00
C ASN A 200 6.65 -16.89 -1.53
N HIS A 201 6.78 -15.88 -0.65
CA HIS A 201 6.99 -14.50 -1.10
C HIS A 201 8.44 -14.28 -1.56
N ALA A 202 8.67 -14.25 -2.87
CA ALA A 202 10.01 -14.20 -3.48
C ALA A 202 10.89 -13.07 -2.92
N GLY A 203 10.34 -11.85 -2.76
CA GLY A 203 11.09 -10.71 -2.23
C GLY A 203 11.52 -10.89 -0.76
N VAL A 204 10.73 -11.59 0.05
CA VAL A 204 11.09 -11.91 1.44
C VAL A 204 12.22 -12.93 1.47
N LEU A 205 12.11 -13.99 0.67
CA LEU A 205 13.17 -15.02 0.55
C LEU A 205 14.50 -14.42 0.09
N GLU A 206 14.49 -13.60 -0.96
CA GLU A 206 15.67 -12.90 -1.45
C GLU A 206 16.30 -11.99 -0.38
N THR A 207 15.46 -11.27 0.40
CA THR A 207 15.92 -10.39 1.47
C THR A 207 16.56 -11.19 2.61
N LEU A 208 15.97 -12.33 2.97
CA LEU A 208 16.51 -13.23 3.99
C LEU A 208 17.87 -13.80 3.58
N ASP A 209 18.01 -14.24 2.33
CA ASP A 209 19.28 -14.78 1.81
C ASP A 209 20.38 -13.73 1.84
N LYS A 210 20.05 -12.47 1.45
CA LYS A 210 20.99 -11.33 1.56
C LYS A 210 21.41 -11.08 3.01
N ALA A 211 20.48 -11.07 3.95
CA ALA A 211 20.78 -10.85 5.36
C ALA A 211 21.72 -11.94 5.92
N ARG A 212 21.44 -13.20 5.60
CA ARG A 212 22.25 -14.35 6.05
C ARG A 212 23.66 -14.39 5.43
N SER A 213 23.81 -13.95 4.19
CA SER A 213 25.12 -13.90 3.52
C SER A 213 25.98 -12.71 3.96
N SER A 214 25.35 -11.59 4.33
CA SER A 214 26.05 -10.37 4.77
C SER A 214 26.36 -10.34 6.27
N GLY A 215 25.71 -11.18 7.07
CA GLY A 215 25.90 -11.28 8.53
C GLY A 215 26.93 -12.31 8.97
N LYS A 216 27.63 -12.94 8.02
CA LYS A 216 28.75 -13.81 8.26
C LYS A 216 30.06 -13.04 8.21
#